data_f75cd8eb844b66daba8e4282e551fffb
#
_entry.id   f75cd8eb844b66daba8e4282e551fffb
#
_cell.length_a   1.000
_cell.length_b   1.000
_cell.length_c   1.000
_cell.angle_alpha   90.00
_cell.angle_beta   90.00
_cell.angle_gamma   90.00
#
_symmetry.space_group_name_H-M   'P 1'
#
loop_
_entity.id
_entity.type
_entity.pdbx_description
1 polymer ?
#
loop_
_entity_poly.entity_id
_entity_poly.type
_entity_poly.pdbx_seq_one_letter_code
_entity_poly.pdbx_strand_id
1 'polypeptide(L)'
;MEEKIIDIIEELTGYEELKEKRDIDLLENDILDSLAFIELINALNDEFNIEIQPTQVKPTTWRTVKGIVQMVEKLQNEAELAQSLKF
;
A
#
# COMPACT_ATOMS: atom_id res chain seq x y z
N MET A 1 7.22 4.30 -8.00
CA MET A 1 6.08 3.90 -7.16
C MET A 1 6.49 3.20 -5.88
N GLU A 2 7.33 2.18 -5.95
CA GLU A 2 7.74 1.44 -4.76
C GLU A 2 8.38 2.32 -3.69
N GLU A 3 9.28 3.20 -4.08
CA GLU A 3 9.96 4.08 -3.14
C GLU A 3 8.98 5.01 -2.43
N LYS A 4 7.97 5.50 -3.14
CA LYS A 4 6.95 6.36 -2.55
C LYS A 4 6.12 5.63 -1.52
N ILE A 5 5.76 4.39 -1.80
CA ILE A 5 5.03 3.54 -0.86
C ILE A 5 5.89 3.26 0.36
N ILE A 6 7.17 2.96 0.17
CA ILE A 6 8.10 2.76 1.27
C ILE A 6 8.20 4.01 2.15
N ASP A 7 8.32 5.18 1.53
CA ASP A 7 8.38 6.44 2.28
C ASP A 7 7.12 6.67 3.11
N ILE A 8 5.97 6.37 2.55
CA ILE A 8 4.70 6.49 3.28
C ILE A 8 4.67 5.56 4.48
N ILE A 9 5.06 4.29 4.29
CA ILE A 9 5.07 3.31 5.36
C ILE A 9 6.06 3.72 6.46
N GLU A 10 7.25 4.15 6.08
CA GLU A 10 8.26 4.60 7.05
C GLU A 10 7.77 5.79 7.86
N GLU A 11 7.12 6.74 7.22
CA GLU A 11 6.58 7.91 7.90
C GLU A 11 5.48 7.55 8.88
N LEU A 12 4.57 6.65 8.50
CA LEU A 12 3.46 6.22 9.34
C LEU A 12 3.90 5.35 10.51
N THR A 13 4.87 4.48 10.31
CA THR A 13 5.26 3.48 11.29
C THR A 13 6.50 3.84 12.09
N GLY A 14 7.30 4.79 11.61
CA GLY A 14 8.57 5.14 12.22
C GLY A 14 9.68 4.14 11.94
N TYR A 15 9.45 3.13 11.12
CA TYR A 15 10.46 2.13 10.78
C TYR A 15 11.34 2.64 9.63
N GLU A 16 12.62 2.88 9.91
CA GLU A 16 13.52 3.58 9.00
C GLU A 16 14.38 2.68 8.09
N GLU A 17 14.32 1.36 8.28
CA GLU A 17 15.17 0.42 7.55
C GLU A 17 14.46 -0.26 6.38
N LEU A 18 13.27 0.18 6.02
CA LEU A 18 12.44 -0.51 5.05
C LEU A 18 13.07 -0.53 3.64
N LYS A 19 13.78 0.52 3.28
CA LYS A 19 14.47 0.58 1.97
C LYS A 19 15.54 -0.49 1.83
N GLU A 20 16.18 -0.87 2.93
CA GLU A 20 17.20 -1.90 2.97
C GLU A 20 16.62 -3.30 3.16
N LYS A 21 15.43 -3.38 3.73
CA LYS A 21 14.76 -4.64 4.07
C LYS A 21 13.40 -4.74 3.40
N ARG A 22 13.36 -4.63 2.09
CA ARG A 22 12.11 -4.57 1.32
C ARG A 22 11.28 -5.86 1.38
N ASP A 23 11.92 -6.97 1.71
CA ASP A 23 11.24 -8.27 1.82
C ASP A 23 10.76 -8.60 3.23
N ILE A 24 10.94 -7.69 4.19
CA ILE A 24 10.54 -7.91 5.57
C ILE A 24 9.02 -8.08 5.67
N ASP A 25 8.59 -8.99 6.53
CA ASP A 25 7.18 -9.20 6.81
C ASP A 25 6.68 -8.11 7.75
N LEU A 26 5.86 -7.21 7.22
CA LEU A 26 5.37 -6.05 7.94
C LEU A 26 4.41 -6.42 9.08
N LEU A 27 3.67 -7.50 8.90
CA LEU A 27 2.71 -7.95 9.92
C LEU A 27 3.38 -8.75 11.01
N GLU A 28 4.28 -9.66 10.64
CA GLU A 28 4.98 -10.52 11.59
C GLU A 28 5.91 -9.73 12.51
N ASN A 29 6.51 -8.66 11.98
CA ASN A 29 7.44 -7.82 12.75
C ASN A 29 6.75 -6.63 13.41
N ASP A 30 5.43 -6.62 13.45
CA ASP A 30 4.62 -5.56 14.08
C ASP A 30 4.93 -4.15 13.56
N ILE A 31 5.42 -4.06 12.32
CA ILE A 31 5.66 -2.77 11.68
C ILE A 31 4.34 -2.13 11.28
N LEU A 32 3.42 -2.95 10.78
CA LEU A 32 2.11 -2.49 10.31
C LEU A 32 1.02 -3.13 11.17
N ASP A 33 0.49 -2.37 12.13
CA ASP A 33 -0.63 -2.82 12.95
C ASP A 33 -1.97 -2.36 12.35
N SER A 34 -3.08 -2.65 13.04
CA SER A 34 -4.42 -2.32 12.54
C SER A 34 -4.62 -0.83 12.29
N LEU A 35 -4.12 0.00 13.19
CA LEU A 35 -4.25 1.45 13.05
C LEU A 35 -3.40 1.97 11.91
N ALA A 36 -2.14 1.54 11.84
CA ALA A 36 -1.24 1.92 10.75
C ALA A 36 -1.77 1.43 9.40
N PHE A 37 -2.39 0.27 9.37
CA PHE A 37 -3.01 -0.27 8.15
C PHE A 37 -4.10 0.68 7.61
N ILE A 38 -4.98 1.16 8.48
CA ILE A 38 -6.05 2.09 8.06
C ILE A 38 -5.44 3.43 7.61
N GLU A 39 -4.45 3.93 8.33
CA GLU A 39 -3.76 5.17 7.95
C GLU A 39 -3.05 5.01 6.60
N LEU A 40 -2.45 3.84 6.37
CA LEU A 40 -1.78 3.55 5.10
C LEU A 40 -2.78 3.53 3.94
N ILE A 41 -3.94 2.91 4.13
CA ILE A 41 -4.99 2.89 3.11
C ILE A 41 -5.37 4.32 2.72
N ASN A 42 -5.63 5.17 3.72
CA ASN A 42 -6.00 6.55 3.45
C ASN A 42 -4.90 7.31 2.73
N ALA A 43 -3.65 7.11 3.13
CA ALA A 43 -2.50 7.77 2.49
C ALA A 43 -2.33 7.31 1.04
N LEU A 44 -2.49 6.02 0.77
CA LEU A 44 -2.37 5.49 -0.58
C LEU A 44 -3.51 5.96 -1.49
N ASN A 45 -4.73 6.00 -0.97
CA ASN A 45 -5.87 6.51 -1.72
C ASN A 45 -5.64 7.96 -2.16
N ASP A 46 -5.13 8.77 -1.25
CA ASP A 46 -4.85 10.18 -1.49
C ASP A 46 -3.69 10.36 -2.47
N GLU A 47 -2.59 9.66 -2.23
CA GLU A 47 -1.37 9.82 -3.02
C GLU A 47 -1.51 9.33 -4.46
N PHE A 48 -2.17 8.21 -4.65
CA PHE A 48 -2.30 7.58 -5.97
C PHE A 48 -3.66 7.75 -6.61
N ASN A 49 -4.54 8.48 -5.96
CA ASN A 49 -5.90 8.74 -6.44
C ASN A 49 -6.64 7.44 -6.78
N ILE A 50 -6.59 6.50 -5.86
CA ILE A 50 -7.24 5.20 -5.96
C ILE A 50 -8.21 5.01 -4.81
N GLU A 51 -9.04 3.98 -4.87
CA GLU A 51 -9.97 3.64 -3.80
C GLU A 51 -9.72 2.21 -3.33
N ILE A 52 -9.13 2.08 -2.16
CA ILE A 52 -8.88 0.78 -1.54
C ILE A 52 -9.99 0.53 -0.51
N GLN A 53 -10.64 -0.63 -0.62
CA GLN A 53 -11.66 -1.06 0.33
C GLN A 53 -11.01 -1.97 1.37
N PRO A 54 -10.93 -1.55 2.65
CA PRO A 54 -10.26 -2.37 3.68
C PRO A 54 -10.82 -3.78 3.80
N THR A 55 -12.12 -3.94 3.59
CA THR A 55 -12.79 -5.24 3.70
C THR A 55 -12.44 -6.19 2.56
N GLN A 56 -11.90 -5.68 1.46
CA GLN A 56 -11.56 -6.48 0.28
C GLN A 56 -10.09 -6.87 0.24
N VAL A 57 -9.29 -6.38 1.17
CA VAL A 57 -7.85 -6.62 1.19
C VAL A 57 -7.53 -7.83 2.06
N LYS A 58 -6.76 -8.75 1.50
CA LYS A 58 -6.32 -9.94 2.23
C LYS A 58 -5.05 -9.63 3.03
N PRO A 59 -4.90 -10.21 4.24
CA PRO A 59 -3.68 -10.01 5.02
C PRO A 59 -2.40 -10.32 4.26
N THR A 60 -2.43 -11.32 3.37
CA THR A 60 -1.25 -11.69 2.57
C THR A 60 -0.76 -10.58 1.67
N THR A 61 -1.65 -9.70 1.21
CA THR A 61 -1.29 -8.56 0.37
C THR A 61 -0.47 -7.53 1.14
N TRP A 62 -0.71 -7.40 2.44
CA TRP A 62 -0.11 -6.37 3.28
C TRP A 62 1.10 -6.83 4.06
N ARG A 63 1.53 -8.08 3.86
CA ARG A 63 2.71 -8.61 4.54
C ARG A 63 4.00 -7.98 4.06
N THR A 64 4.09 -7.65 2.77
CA THR A 64 5.32 -7.12 2.18
C THR A 64 5.04 -5.88 1.37
N VAL A 65 6.08 -5.05 1.21
CA VAL A 65 6.03 -3.87 0.33
C VAL A 65 5.64 -4.29 -1.09
N LYS A 66 6.20 -5.38 -1.58
CA LYS A 66 5.92 -5.88 -2.93
C LYS A 66 4.43 -6.16 -3.14
N GLY A 67 3.77 -6.78 -2.16
CA GLY A 67 2.34 -7.05 -2.25
C GLY A 67 1.52 -5.77 -2.31
N ILE A 68 1.89 -4.78 -1.51
CA ILE A 68 1.22 -3.49 -1.50
C ILE A 68 1.41 -2.77 -2.83
N VAL A 69 2.63 -2.77 -3.37
CA VAL A 69 2.93 -2.16 -4.67
C VAL A 69 2.09 -2.80 -5.78
N GLN A 70 2.03 -4.12 -5.81
CA GLN A 70 1.24 -4.84 -6.83
C GLN A 70 -0.24 -4.48 -6.75
N MET A 71 -0.78 -4.35 -5.56
CA MET A 71 -2.17 -3.97 -5.38
C MET A 71 -2.42 -2.55 -5.87
N VAL A 72 -1.55 -1.61 -5.54
CA VAL A 72 -1.69 -0.21 -5.97
C VAL A 72 -1.63 -0.12 -7.50
N GLU A 73 -0.68 -0.82 -8.12
CA GLU A 73 -0.55 -0.85 -9.57
C GLU A 73 -1.81 -1.40 -10.24
N LYS A 74 -2.36 -2.47 -9.69
CA LYS A 74 -3.59 -3.07 -10.21
C LYS A 74 -4.75 -2.09 -10.16
N LEU A 75 -4.92 -1.39 -9.04
CA LEU A 75 -6.01 -0.44 -8.88
C LEU A 75 -5.84 0.77 -9.79
N GLN A 76 -4.61 1.24 -10.00
CA GLN A 76 -4.35 2.32 -10.94
C GLN A 76 -4.70 1.91 -12.37
N ASN A 77 -4.34 0.71 -12.77
CA ASN A 77 -4.65 0.19 -14.10
C ASN A 77 -6.16 0.08 -14.30
N GLU A 78 -6.89 -0.40 -13.31
CA GLU A 78 -8.35 -0.51 -13.36
C GLU A 78 -8.99 0.87 -13.47
N ALA A 79 -8.49 1.86 -12.73
CA ALA A 79 -9.00 3.22 -12.79
C ALA A 79 -8.78 3.84 -14.17
N GLU A 80 -7.61 3.63 -14.77
CA GLU A 80 -7.31 4.11 -16.12
C GLU A 80 -8.21 3.46 -17.16
N LEU A 81 -8.44 2.16 -17.05
CA LEU A 81 -9.35 1.44 -17.96
C LEU A 81 -10.78 1.97 -17.84
N ALA A 82 -11.24 2.22 -16.62
CA ALA A 82 -12.57 2.76 -16.39
C ALA A 82 -12.71 4.15 -17.00
N GLN A 83 -11.68 4.97 -16.91
CA GLN A 83 -11.68 6.31 -17.52
C GLN A 83 -11.65 6.22 -19.04
N SER A 84 -10.89 5.27 -19.59
CA SER A 84 -10.81 5.07 -21.05
C SER A 84 -12.13 4.63 -21.65
N LEU A 85 -12.97 3.96 -20.86
CA LEU A 85 -14.28 3.47 -21.33
C LEU A 85 -15.40 4.48 -21.17
N LYS A 86 -15.14 5.61 -20.53
CA LYS A 86 -16.12 6.68 -20.36
C LYS A 86 -16.04 7.67 -21.52
N PHE A 87 -17.07 7.73 -22.30
CA PHE A 87 -17.20 8.69 -23.39
C PHE A 87 -18.44 9.52 -23.20
#